data_2586ed0423a9b0674694228f91a40b39
#
_entry.id   2586ed0423a9b0674694228f91a40b39
#
_cell.length_a   1.000
_cell.length_b   1.000
_cell.length_c   1.000
_cell.angle_alpha   90.00
_cell.angle_beta   90.00
_cell.angle_gamma   90.00
#
_symmetry.space_group_name_H-M   'P 1'
#
loop_
_entity.id
_entity.type
_entity.pdbx_description
1 polymer ?
#
loop_
_entity_poly.entity_id
_entity_poly.type
_entity_poly.pdbx_seq_one_letter_code
_entity_poly.pdbx_strand_id
1 'polypeptide(L)'
;HLMNAALRSVLGEHVLQKGSLVDADRLRFDFSHSAQVSSDQLRLIENQVNEEILKNSSVSKEVLPIDKAQEKGAVALFGEKYGDEVRVVSMGGDYSIEFCGGTHVSRTGDIGLFKIISESGISSGVRRIEAVTGKGALALIEREEQTLRQVCEIVKSNADDVLDKVQQLASNTKALEKQLEQLKSKMASSAGSDLASQAEEIAGVNVLAAVVEGFNPKTLRDTADQLKNKLGSSVVVLITASEGKVSIVAGVSKDLVGKVKAGELANMIAMQVGGKGGGRPDMAMAGGSDAAAIPGAAASIKPWLTEKLQG
;
A
#
# COMPACT_ATOMS: atom_id res chain seq x y z
N HIS A 1 -14.70 -32.10 -8.49
CA HIS A 1 -16.02 -32.62 -8.12
C HIS A 1 -16.37 -32.32 -6.68
N LEU A 2 -15.52 -32.68 -5.70
CA LEU A 2 -15.74 -32.34 -4.29
C LEU A 2 -15.83 -30.84 -4.07
N MET A 3 -14.97 -30.06 -4.75
CA MET A 3 -15.03 -28.58 -4.67
C MET A 3 -16.30 -28.01 -5.29
N ASN A 4 -16.76 -28.56 -6.42
CA ASN A 4 -18.04 -28.12 -7.02
C ASN A 4 -19.23 -28.35 -6.07
N ALA A 5 -19.27 -29.50 -5.43
CA ALA A 5 -20.29 -29.80 -4.42
C ALA A 5 -20.18 -28.87 -3.21
N ALA A 6 -18.97 -28.59 -2.71
CA ALA A 6 -18.74 -27.64 -1.62
C ALA A 6 -19.16 -26.21 -2.01
N LEU A 7 -18.83 -25.77 -3.21
CA LEU A 7 -19.23 -24.46 -3.74
C LEU A 7 -20.77 -24.32 -3.79
N ARG A 8 -21.47 -25.32 -4.28
CA ARG A 8 -22.92 -25.34 -4.33
C ARG A 8 -23.54 -25.37 -2.92
N SER A 9 -22.94 -26.11 -2.00
CA SER A 9 -23.38 -26.14 -0.59
C SER A 9 -23.25 -24.78 0.10
N VAL A 10 -22.12 -24.07 -0.11
CA VAL A 10 -21.80 -22.84 0.60
C VAL A 10 -22.40 -21.61 -0.08
N LEU A 11 -22.36 -21.55 -1.40
CA LEU A 11 -22.79 -20.36 -2.17
C LEU A 11 -24.20 -20.48 -2.73
N GLY A 12 -24.71 -21.69 -2.90
CA GLY A 12 -26.04 -21.98 -3.40
C GLY A 12 -26.08 -22.73 -4.72
N GLU A 13 -27.25 -23.24 -5.07
CA GLU A 13 -27.48 -24.09 -6.24
C GLU A 13 -27.29 -23.39 -7.60
N HIS A 14 -27.23 -22.06 -7.62
CA HIS A 14 -26.94 -21.27 -8.83
C HIS A 14 -25.51 -21.44 -9.33
N VAL A 15 -24.63 -22.03 -8.50
CA VAL A 15 -23.25 -22.36 -8.89
C VAL A 15 -23.27 -23.45 -9.95
N LEU A 16 -22.80 -23.09 -11.15
CA LEU A 16 -22.68 -24.01 -12.30
C LEU A 16 -21.25 -23.89 -12.83
N GLN A 17 -20.64 -25.02 -13.16
CA GLN A 17 -19.34 -25.05 -13.80
C GLN A 17 -19.42 -24.35 -15.17
N LYS A 18 -18.48 -23.42 -15.43
CA LYS A 18 -18.27 -22.73 -16.69
C LYS A 18 -17.02 -23.18 -17.43
N GLY A 19 -16.08 -23.75 -16.70
CA GLY A 19 -14.86 -24.33 -17.22
C GLY A 19 -14.05 -24.98 -16.12
N SER A 20 -13.19 -25.92 -16.48
CA SER A 20 -12.23 -26.51 -15.55
C SER A 20 -10.97 -26.94 -16.28
N LEU A 21 -9.87 -26.94 -15.55
CA LEU A 21 -8.58 -27.51 -15.94
C LEU A 21 -8.01 -28.21 -14.72
N VAL A 22 -7.59 -29.45 -14.92
CA VAL A 22 -6.86 -30.21 -13.89
C VAL A 22 -5.60 -30.73 -14.53
N ASP A 23 -4.46 -30.28 -14.03
CA ASP A 23 -3.14 -30.77 -14.46
C ASP A 23 -2.31 -31.22 -13.25
N ALA A 24 -1.03 -31.56 -13.48
CA ALA A 24 -0.15 -32.07 -12.44
C ALA A 24 0.22 -31.03 -11.38
N ASP A 25 0.18 -29.74 -11.74
CA ASP A 25 0.66 -28.67 -10.89
C ASP A 25 -0.47 -27.96 -10.14
N ARG A 26 -1.68 -27.87 -10.76
CA ARG A 26 -2.82 -27.16 -10.20
C ARG A 26 -4.15 -27.63 -10.79
N LEU A 27 -5.21 -27.25 -10.12
CA LEU A 27 -6.54 -27.22 -10.69
C LEU A 27 -7.08 -25.80 -10.81
N ARG A 28 -7.89 -25.56 -11.82
CA ARG A 28 -8.64 -24.33 -12.04
C ARG A 28 -10.10 -24.67 -12.26
N PHE A 29 -10.97 -23.94 -11.60
CA PHE A 29 -12.41 -24.12 -11.71
C PHE A 29 -13.12 -22.78 -11.90
N ASP A 30 -13.83 -22.64 -13.00
CA ASP A 30 -14.59 -21.45 -13.36
C ASP A 30 -16.08 -21.73 -13.14
N PHE A 31 -16.78 -20.86 -12.42
CA PHE A 31 -18.17 -21.09 -12.01
C PHE A 31 -18.99 -19.82 -12.01
N SER A 32 -20.33 -19.98 -12.17
CA SER A 32 -21.27 -18.86 -12.10
C SER A 32 -21.46 -18.38 -10.66
N HIS A 33 -21.07 -17.13 -10.41
CA HIS A 33 -21.34 -16.43 -9.16
C HIS A 33 -21.12 -14.93 -9.35
N SER A 34 -22.02 -14.09 -8.83
CA SER A 34 -22.00 -12.65 -9.12
C SER A 34 -21.16 -11.84 -8.13
N ALA A 35 -20.93 -12.35 -6.93
CA ALA A 35 -20.20 -11.67 -5.88
C ALA A 35 -18.79 -12.28 -5.70
N GLN A 36 -17.91 -11.56 -5.01
CA GLN A 36 -16.65 -12.11 -4.54
C GLN A 36 -16.90 -13.13 -3.44
N VAL A 37 -16.21 -14.26 -3.50
CA VAL A 37 -16.28 -15.26 -2.42
C VAL A 37 -15.41 -14.76 -1.25
N SER A 38 -16.01 -14.65 -0.08
CA SER A 38 -15.30 -14.16 1.10
C SER A 38 -14.27 -15.17 1.61
N SER A 39 -13.27 -14.68 2.36
CA SER A 39 -12.24 -15.54 2.96
C SER A 39 -12.85 -16.63 3.87
N ASP A 40 -13.94 -16.32 4.58
CA ASP A 40 -14.63 -17.29 5.43
C ASP A 40 -15.35 -18.36 4.60
N GLN A 41 -15.96 -17.97 3.49
CA GLN A 41 -16.58 -18.92 2.55
C GLN A 41 -15.52 -19.81 1.89
N LEU A 42 -14.38 -19.24 1.44
CA LEU A 42 -13.28 -20.02 0.86
C LEU A 42 -12.73 -21.03 1.87
N ARG A 43 -12.55 -20.62 3.13
CA ARG A 43 -12.10 -21.53 4.21
C ARG A 43 -13.12 -22.64 4.47
N LEU A 44 -14.41 -22.33 4.46
CA LEU A 44 -15.46 -23.31 4.64
C LEU A 44 -15.49 -24.34 3.49
N ILE A 45 -15.37 -23.88 2.25
CA ILE A 45 -15.26 -24.73 1.05
C ILE A 45 -14.04 -25.63 1.14
N GLU A 46 -12.87 -25.07 1.45
CA GLU A 46 -11.63 -25.84 1.60
C GLU A 46 -11.75 -26.92 2.68
N ASN A 47 -12.34 -26.57 3.82
CA ASN A 47 -12.56 -27.52 4.92
C ASN A 47 -13.50 -28.66 4.50
N GLN A 48 -14.64 -28.35 3.86
CA GLN A 48 -15.59 -29.38 3.39
C GLN A 48 -14.93 -30.34 2.39
N VAL A 49 -14.11 -29.82 1.45
CA VAL A 49 -13.39 -30.67 0.51
C VAL A 49 -12.40 -31.58 1.24
N ASN A 50 -11.64 -31.05 2.20
CA ASN A 50 -10.68 -31.84 2.96
C ASN A 50 -11.36 -32.87 3.87
N GLU A 51 -12.50 -32.56 4.44
CA GLU A 51 -13.31 -33.53 5.20
C GLU A 51 -13.73 -34.72 4.33
N GLU A 52 -14.19 -34.49 3.10
CA GLU A 52 -14.54 -35.57 2.16
C GLU A 52 -13.32 -36.38 1.71
N ILE A 53 -12.17 -35.73 1.53
CA ILE A 53 -10.90 -36.39 1.25
C ILE A 53 -10.51 -37.32 2.40
N LEU A 54 -10.59 -36.84 3.65
CA LEU A 54 -10.22 -37.58 4.85
C LEU A 54 -11.14 -38.79 5.13
N LYS A 55 -12.41 -38.75 4.66
CA LYS A 55 -13.29 -39.94 4.73
C LYS A 55 -12.80 -41.12 3.92
N ASN A 56 -11.89 -40.89 2.95
CA ASN A 56 -11.31 -41.90 2.09
C ASN A 56 -12.35 -42.84 1.45
N SER A 57 -13.45 -42.26 0.98
CA SER A 57 -14.58 -42.97 0.37
C SER A 57 -14.21 -43.51 -1.02
N SER A 58 -14.80 -44.62 -1.43
CA SER A 58 -14.65 -45.14 -2.78
C SER A 58 -15.27 -44.20 -3.83
N VAL A 59 -14.63 -44.08 -4.98
CA VAL A 59 -15.14 -43.37 -6.13
C VAL A 59 -15.83 -44.34 -7.08
N SER A 60 -17.14 -44.24 -7.21
CA SER A 60 -17.90 -45.07 -8.15
C SER A 60 -18.01 -44.42 -9.52
N LYS A 61 -18.05 -45.29 -10.54
CA LYS A 61 -18.15 -44.90 -11.96
C LYS A 61 -19.14 -45.85 -12.60
N GLU A 62 -20.27 -45.30 -13.05
CA GLU A 62 -21.36 -46.09 -13.63
C GLU A 62 -21.76 -45.49 -14.99
N VAL A 63 -22.13 -46.32 -15.93
CA VAL A 63 -22.78 -45.88 -17.18
C VAL A 63 -24.27 -46.15 -17.02
N LEU A 64 -25.07 -45.14 -17.12
CA LEU A 64 -26.52 -45.17 -16.87
C LEU A 64 -27.28 -44.50 -18.01
N PRO A 65 -28.50 -44.94 -18.29
CA PRO A 65 -29.44 -44.14 -19.08
C PRO A 65 -29.60 -42.75 -18.43
N ILE A 66 -29.72 -41.69 -19.26
CA ILE A 66 -29.74 -40.30 -18.79
C ILE A 66 -30.82 -40.06 -17.76
N ASP A 67 -32.01 -40.65 -17.96
CA ASP A 67 -33.12 -40.52 -17.02
C ASP A 67 -32.77 -41.11 -15.64
N LYS A 68 -32.10 -42.27 -15.59
CA LYS A 68 -31.66 -42.90 -14.37
C LYS A 68 -30.55 -42.10 -13.65
N ALA A 69 -29.67 -41.46 -14.42
CA ALA A 69 -28.68 -40.60 -13.86
C ALA A 69 -29.26 -39.35 -13.24
N GLN A 70 -30.30 -38.76 -13.85
CA GLN A 70 -31.03 -37.62 -13.32
C GLN A 70 -31.84 -38.00 -12.06
N GLU A 71 -32.50 -39.18 -12.04
CA GLU A 71 -33.17 -39.69 -10.84
C GLU A 71 -32.20 -39.85 -9.65
N LYS A 72 -30.92 -40.15 -9.91
CA LYS A 72 -29.83 -40.19 -8.92
C LYS A 72 -29.39 -38.82 -8.42
N GLY A 73 -29.90 -37.74 -8.99
CA GLY A 73 -29.52 -36.36 -8.65
C GLY A 73 -28.17 -35.95 -9.26
N ALA A 74 -27.69 -36.63 -10.32
CA ALA A 74 -26.43 -36.32 -10.95
C ALA A 74 -26.46 -34.94 -11.64
N VAL A 75 -25.47 -34.11 -11.37
CA VAL A 75 -25.32 -32.77 -11.94
C VAL A 75 -24.66 -32.87 -13.30
N ALA A 76 -25.31 -32.34 -14.33
CA ALA A 76 -24.79 -32.24 -15.69
C ALA A 76 -23.98 -30.92 -15.87
N LEU A 77 -22.99 -30.94 -16.75
CA LEU A 77 -22.26 -29.75 -17.16
C LEU A 77 -23.16 -28.86 -18.01
N PHE A 78 -23.17 -27.57 -17.75
CA PHE A 78 -24.00 -26.63 -18.46
C PHE A 78 -23.57 -26.49 -19.93
N GLY A 79 -24.53 -26.69 -20.84
CA GLY A 79 -24.32 -26.47 -22.28
C GLY A 79 -23.77 -27.70 -23.04
N GLU A 80 -23.50 -28.80 -22.38
CA GLU A 80 -23.13 -30.05 -23.08
C GLU A 80 -24.36 -30.84 -23.53
N LYS A 81 -24.22 -31.50 -24.69
CA LYS A 81 -25.24 -32.44 -25.20
C LYS A 81 -24.80 -33.87 -24.86
N TYR A 82 -25.68 -34.59 -24.20
CA TYR A 82 -25.43 -35.96 -23.80
C TYR A 82 -26.23 -36.93 -24.69
N GLY A 83 -25.69 -38.11 -24.89
CA GLY A 83 -26.41 -39.21 -25.54
C GLY A 83 -27.42 -39.87 -24.60
N ASP A 84 -27.98 -40.99 -25.04
CA ASP A 84 -28.96 -41.78 -24.28
C ASP A 84 -28.35 -42.39 -23.01
N GLU A 85 -27.04 -42.64 -23.00
CA GLU A 85 -26.27 -43.14 -21.86
C GLU A 85 -25.19 -42.14 -21.45
N VAL A 86 -25.03 -41.96 -20.14
CA VAL A 86 -24.07 -41.05 -19.54
C VAL A 86 -23.21 -41.76 -18.49
N ARG A 87 -21.94 -41.32 -18.40
CA ARG A 87 -21.08 -41.80 -17.32
C ARG A 87 -21.25 -40.88 -16.10
N VAL A 88 -21.68 -41.52 -15.00
CA VAL A 88 -21.88 -40.88 -13.71
C VAL A 88 -20.72 -41.20 -12.78
N VAL A 89 -20.14 -40.20 -12.16
CA VAL A 89 -19.09 -40.34 -11.17
C VAL A 89 -19.61 -39.89 -9.82
N SER A 90 -19.54 -40.73 -8.80
CA SER A 90 -19.91 -40.37 -7.42
C SER A 90 -18.69 -40.43 -6.52
N MET A 91 -18.49 -39.32 -5.76
CA MET A 91 -17.41 -39.14 -4.80
C MET A 91 -17.98 -38.75 -3.43
N GLY A 92 -17.46 -39.35 -2.36
CA GLY A 92 -17.98 -39.09 -1.01
C GLY A 92 -19.39 -39.69 -0.81
N GLY A 93 -19.69 -40.83 -1.43
CA GLY A 93 -21.06 -41.35 -1.48
C GLY A 93 -21.96 -40.45 -2.32
N ASP A 94 -22.96 -39.84 -1.71
CA ASP A 94 -23.90 -38.92 -2.36
C ASP A 94 -23.46 -37.43 -2.27
N TYR A 95 -22.25 -37.16 -1.77
CA TYR A 95 -21.77 -35.77 -1.61
C TYR A 95 -21.57 -35.06 -2.96
N SER A 96 -20.98 -35.74 -3.94
CA SER A 96 -20.86 -35.26 -5.32
C SER A 96 -21.24 -36.37 -6.30
N ILE A 97 -22.26 -36.13 -7.11
CA ILE A 97 -22.69 -37.03 -8.18
C ILE A 97 -22.76 -36.18 -9.46
N GLU A 98 -21.90 -36.48 -10.44
CA GLU A 98 -21.77 -35.63 -11.62
C GLU A 98 -21.58 -36.48 -12.91
N PHE A 99 -22.05 -35.92 -14.03
CA PHE A 99 -21.72 -36.45 -15.36
C PHE A 99 -20.26 -36.11 -15.68
N CYS A 100 -19.42 -37.10 -15.80
CA CYS A 100 -18.00 -36.87 -16.10
C CYS A 100 -17.35 -37.99 -16.85
N GLY A 101 -16.75 -37.65 -18.02
CA GLY A 101 -15.99 -38.57 -18.87
C GLY A 101 -14.50 -38.69 -18.50
N GLY A 102 -14.00 -37.88 -17.56
CA GLY A 102 -12.58 -37.81 -17.22
C GLY A 102 -12.03 -39.03 -16.45
N THR A 103 -10.74 -38.99 -16.16
CA THR A 103 -10.06 -39.96 -15.28
C THR A 103 -10.16 -39.53 -13.82
N HIS A 104 -10.31 -40.43 -12.92
CA HIS A 104 -10.52 -40.15 -11.50
C HIS A 104 -9.74 -41.13 -10.62
N VAL A 105 -9.38 -40.70 -9.43
CA VAL A 105 -8.83 -41.52 -8.35
C VAL A 105 -9.77 -42.67 -7.99
N SER A 106 -9.26 -43.67 -7.29
CA SER A 106 -10.08 -44.79 -6.81
C SER A 106 -10.77 -44.50 -5.49
N ARG A 107 -10.16 -43.68 -4.66
CA ARG A 107 -10.68 -43.22 -3.36
C ARG A 107 -10.44 -41.74 -3.16
N THR A 108 -11.30 -41.06 -2.40
CA THR A 108 -11.14 -39.63 -2.14
C THR A 108 -9.82 -39.33 -1.42
N GLY A 109 -9.32 -40.23 -0.57
CA GLY A 109 -8.04 -40.06 0.10
C GLY A 109 -6.82 -40.02 -0.82
N ASP A 110 -6.91 -40.60 -2.03
CA ASP A 110 -5.81 -40.58 -3.02
C ASP A 110 -5.51 -39.14 -3.51
N ILE A 111 -6.42 -38.20 -3.31
CA ILE A 111 -6.27 -36.76 -3.66
C ILE A 111 -5.19 -36.12 -2.77
N GLY A 112 -5.12 -36.52 -1.50
CA GLY A 112 -4.31 -35.84 -0.49
C GLY A 112 -4.88 -34.47 -0.08
N LEU A 113 -4.09 -33.66 0.60
CA LEU A 113 -4.52 -32.36 1.08
C LEU A 113 -4.92 -31.43 -0.08
N PHE A 114 -6.02 -30.71 0.08
CA PHE A 114 -6.50 -29.72 -0.86
C PHE A 114 -6.30 -28.31 -0.27
N LYS A 115 -5.74 -27.37 -1.07
CA LYS A 115 -5.55 -25.96 -0.68
C LYS A 115 -5.99 -25.03 -1.81
N ILE A 116 -6.81 -24.05 -1.48
CA ILE A 116 -7.17 -22.95 -2.40
C ILE A 116 -6.01 -21.95 -2.45
N ILE A 117 -5.53 -21.62 -3.67
CA ILE A 117 -4.47 -20.64 -3.89
C ILE A 117 -5.05 -19.25 -4.11
N SER A 118 -6.08 -19.16 -4.95
CA SER A 118 -6.64 -17.87 -5.36
C SER A 118 -8.13 -17.98 -5.70
N GLU A 119 -8.81 -16.85 -5.57
CA GLU A 119 -10.16 -16.62 -6.05
C GLU A 119 -10.23 -15.27 -6.76
N SER A 120 -10.80 -15.23 -7.97
CA SER A 120 -10.88 -14.00 -8.78
C SER A 120 -12.09 -13.98 -9.72
N GLY A 121 -12.54 -12.78 -10.10
CA GLY A 121 -13.51 -12.59 -11.19
C GLY A 121 -12.81 -12.66 -12.55
N ILE A 122 -13.38 -13.40 -13.50
CA ILE A 122 -12.84 -13.49 -14.86
C ILE A 122 -13.74 -12.86 -15.93
N SER A 123 -15.04 -12.77 -15.64
CA SER A 123 -16.02 -12.06 -16.47
C SER A 123 -17.26 -11.73 -15.63
N SER A 124 -18.20 -10.99 -16.20
CA SER A 124 -19.45 -10.68 -15.50
C SER A 124 -20.19 -11.96 -15.08
N GLY A 125 -20.38 -12.13 -13.77
CA GLY A 125 -21.08 -13.28 -13.20
C GLY A 125 -20.30 -14.59 -13.23
N VAL A 126 -18.98 -14.58 -13.53
CA VAL A 126 -18.13 -15.77 -13.53
C VAL A 126 -16.92 -15.56 -12.63
N ARG A 127 -16.72 -16.47 -11.70
CA ARG A 127 -15.60 -16.52 -10.76
C ARG A 127 -14.70 -17.71 -11.05
N ARG A 128 -13.44 -17.60 -10.68
CA ARG A 128 -12.40 -18.61 -10.81
C ARG A 128 -11.79 -18.92 -9.46
N ILE A 129 -11.66 -20.21 -9.15
CA ILE A 129 -10.81 -20.69 -8.06
C ILE A 129 -9.65 -21.48 -8.68
N GLU A 130 -8.45 -21.22 -8.17
CA GLU A 130 -7.28 -22.05 -8.41
C GLU A 130 -6.90 -22.74 -7.09
N ALA A 131 -6.55 -24.01 -7.19
CA ALA A 131 -6.20 -24.83 -6.03
C ALA A 131 -5.12 -25.86 -6.37
N VAL A 132 -4.50 -26.40 -5.34
CA VAL A 132 -3.51 -27.48 -5.42
C VAL A 132 -3.90 -28.64 -4.52
N THR A 133 -3.37 -29.82 -4.83
CA THR A 133 -3.61 -31.03 -4.01
C THR A 133 -2.30 -31.76 -3.72
N GLY A 134 -2.34 -32.69 -2.78
CA GLY A 134 -1.24 -33.61 -2.49
C GLY A 134 0.08 -32.90 -2.23
N LYS A 135 1.11 -33.23 -3.01
CA LYS A 135 2.46 -32.64 -2.87
C LYS A 135 2.47 -31.12 -3.10
N GLY A 136 1.66 -30.62 -4.03
CA GLY A 136 1.56 -29.18 -4.30
C GLY A 136 1.01 -28.40 -3.09
N ALA A 137 0.02 -28.97 -2.41
CA ALA A 137 -0.54 -28.39 -1.19
C ALA A 137 0.47 -28.42 -0.01
N LEU A 138 1.22 -29.49 0.15
CA LEU A 138 2.28 -29.58 1.16
C LEU A 138 3.38 -28.55 0.91
N ALA A 139 3.86 -28.44 -0.34
CA ALA A 139 4.88 -27.45 -0.70
C ALA A 139 4.42 -26.01 -0.48
N LEU A 140 3.13 -25.71 -0.68
CA LEU A 140 2.55 -24.40 -0.37
C LEU A 140 2.63 -24.11 1.13
N ILE A 141 2.20 -25.06 1.97
CA ILE A 141 2.24 -24.92 3.43
C ILE A 141 3.68 -24.74 3.93
N GLU A 142 4.61 -25.57 3.45
CA GLU A 142 6.03 -25.45 3.83
C GLU A 142 6.60 -24.05 3.51
N ARG A 143 6.23 -23.49 2.37
CA ARG A 143 6.62 -22.12 1.99
C ARG A 143 6.03 -21.07 2.92
N GLU A 144 4.74 -21.18 3.25
CA GLU A 144 4.07 -20.26 4.17
C GLU A 144 4.68 -20.33 5.57
N GLU A 145 4.93 -21.54 6.09
CA GLU A 145 5.61 -21.73 7.37
C GLU A 145 7.03 -21.18 7.38
N GLN A 146 7.78 -21.37 6.29
CA GLN A 146 9.13 -20.82 6.18
C GLN A 146 9.10 -19.29 6.18
N THR A 147 8.16 -18.69 5.46
CA THR A 147 7.97 -17.24 5.44
C THR A 147 7.62 -16.70 6.83
N LEU A 148 6.71 -17.37 7.54
CA LEU A 148 6.35 -17.01 8.91
C LEU A 148 7.56 -17.10 9.84
N ARG A 149 8.36 -18.17 9.76
CA ARG A 149 9.59 -18.32 10.54
C ARG A 149 10.58 -17.18 10.29
N GLN A 150 10.80 -16.80 9.04
CA GLN A 150 11.67 -15.67 8.70
C GLN A 150 11.15 -14.34 9.27
N VAL A 151 9.84 -14.11 9.22
CA VAL A 151 9.25 -12.91 9.85
C VAL A 151 9.48 -12.94 11.36
N CYS A 152 9.24 -14.08 12.02
CA CYS A 152 9.49 -14.23 13.46
C CYS A 152 10.95 -13.94 13.84
N GLU A 153 11.91 -14.42 13.05
CA GLU A 153 13.34 -14.14 13.26
C GLU A 153 13.66 -12.64 13.13
N ILE A 154 13.16 -11.97 12.09
CA ILE A 154 13.37 -10.53 11.87
C ILE A 154 12.83 -9.71 13.04
N VAL A 155 11.61 -9.99 13.48
CA VAL A 155 10.95 -9.21 14.55
C VAL A 155 11.30 -9.72 15.95
N LYS A 156 12.09 -10.80 16.06
CA LYS A 156 12.49 -11.46 17.32
C LYS A 156 11.27 -11.87 18.15
N SER A 157 10.39 -12.67 17.56
CA SER A 157 9.16 -13.18 18.18
C SER A 157 8.96 -14.66 17.83
N ASN A 158 7.98 -15.30 18.44
CA ASN A 158 7.46 -16.61 18.04
C ASN A 158 6.21 -16.46 17.16
N ALA A 159 5.67 -17.58 16.64
CA ALA A 159 4.53 -17.56 15.74
C ALA A 159 3.23 -17.06 16.42
N ASP A 160 3.07 -17.29 17.71
CA ASP A 160 1.86 -16.92 18.45
C ASP A 160 1.80 -15.40 18.70
N ASP A 161 2.97 -14.78 18.94
CA ASP A 161 3.09 -13.37 19.34
C ASP A 161 3.50 -12.45 18.17
N VAL A 162 3.80 -13.01 16.98
CA VAL A 162 4.36 -12.24 15.86
C VAL A 162 3.46 -11.10 15.40
N LEU A 163 2.15 -11.32 15.40
CA LEU A 163 1.18 -10.30 14.97
C LEU A 163 1.21 -9.09 15.91
N ASP A 164 1.17 -9.32 17.22
CA ASP A 164 1.23 -8.26 18.23
C ASP A 164 2.56 -7.52 18.15
N LYS A 165 3.66 -8.26 17.92
CA LYS A 165 4.99 -7.66 17.75
C LYS A 165 5.08 -6.75 16.55
N VAL A 166 4.54 -7.16 15.41
CA VAL A 166 4.49 -6.33 14.18
C VAL A 166 3.63 -5.09 14.39
N GLN A 167 2.47 -5.22 15.04
CA GLN A 167 1.61 -4.08 15.38
C GLN A 167 2.32 -3.10 16.32
N GLN A 168 3.03 -3.61 17.32
CA GLN A 168 3.84 -2.78 18.23
C GLN A 168 4.94 -2.03 17.48
N LEU A 169 5.67 -2.71 16.58
CA LEU A 169 6.72 -2.07 15.77
C LEU A 169 6.15 -0.97 14.88
N ALA A 170 5.05 -1.21 14.21
CA ALA A 170 4.37 -0.20 13.39
C ALA A 170 3.93 1.03 14.21
N SER A 171 3.38 0.79 15.41
CA SER A 171 2.97 1.86 16.32
C SER A 171 4.17 2.66 16.85
N ASN A 172 5.26 1.99 17.21
CA ASN A 172 6.50 2.63 17.66
C ASN A 172 7.13 3.48 16.55
N THR A 173 7.16 2.98 15.32
CA THR A 173 7.68 3.74 14.17
C THR A 173 6.92 5.04 14.00
N LYS A 174 5.59 5.00 14.02
CA LYS A 174 4.74 6.19 13.94
C LYS A 174 4.96 7.17 15.11
N ALA A 175 5.16 6.65 16.31
CA ALA A 175 5.45 7.47 17.48
C ALA A 175 6.82 8.15 17.39
N LEU A 176 7.85 7.42 16.92
CA LEU A 176 9.21 7.95 16.70
C LEU A 176 9.23 9.01 15.60
N GLU A 177 8.53 8.82 14.50
CA GLU A 177 8.39 9.84 13.45
C GLU A 177 7.77 11.14 14.00
N LYS A 178 6.72 11.02 14.84
CA LYS A 178 6.11 12.19 15.48
C LYS A 178 7.06 12.88 16.47
N GLN A 179 7.81 12.11 17.25
CA GLN A 179 8.81 12.67 18.17
C GLN A 179 9.94 13.37 17.43
N LEU A 180 10.41 12.78 16.32
CA LEU A 180 11.43 13.40 15.46
C LEU A 180 10.97 14.74 14.90
N GLU A 181 9.72 14.81 14.43
CA GLU A 181 9.13 16.06 13.91
C GLU A 181 9.00 17.12 15.03
N GLN A 182 8.59 16.71 16.23
CA GLN A 182 8.52 17.61 17.39
C GLN A 182 9.91 18.12 17.82
N LEU A 183 10.92 17.25 17.80
CA LEU A 183 12.29 17.66 18.13
C LEU A 183 12.84 18.64 17.09
N LYS A 184 12.63 18.37 15.80
CA LYS A 184 13.01 19.30 14.72
C LYS A 184 12.33 20.66 14.88
N SER A 185 11.04 20.68 15.23
CA SER A 185 10.30 21.92 15.48
C SER A 185 10.82 22.68 16.70
N LYS A 186 11.14 21.99 17.80
CA LYS A 186 11.73 22.62 18.99
C LYS A 186 13.11 23.20 18.72
N MET A 187 13.97 22.47 18.00
CA MET A 187 15.30 22.97 17.60
C MET A 187 15.20 24.23 16.75
N ALA A 188 14.26 24.24 15.79
CA ALA A 188 14.00 25.42 14.96
C ALA A 188 13.52 26.62 15.79
N SER A 189 12.62 26.40 16.75
CA SER A 189 12.12 27.46 17.63
C SER A 189 13.22 28.03 18.53
N SER A 190 14.12 27.18 19.05
CA SER A 190 15.27 27.62 19.84
C SER A 190 16.27 28.41 18.97
N ALA A 191 16.60 27.91 17.78
CA ALA A 191 17.45 28.62 16.82
C ALA A 191 16.86 29.98 16.42
N GLY A 192 15.53 30.07 16.29
CA GLY A 192 14.82 31.34 16.02
C GLY A 192 15.02 32.41 17.09
N SER A 193 15.23 32.02 18.35
CA SER A 193 15.54 32.97 19.43
C SER A 193 16.93 33.59 19.26
N ASP A 194 17.90 32.78 18.94
CA ASP A 194 19.30 33.20 18.74
C ASP A 194 19.48 33.98 17.41
N LEU A 195 18.71 33.62 16.38
CA LEU A 195 18.71 34.31 15.11
C LEU A 195 18.19 35.77 15.21
N ALA A 196 17.20 36.02 16.07
CA ALA A 196 16.66 37.37 16.24
C ALA A 196 17.74 38.34 16.72
N SER A 197 18.73 37.90 17.49
CA SER A 197 19.85 38.75 17.95
C SER A 197 20.87 39.09 16.85
N GLN A 198 20.83 38.37 15.71
CA GLN A 198 21.69 38.65 14.54
C GLN A 198 21.07 39.63 13.55
N ALA A 199 19.90 40.18 13.85
CA ALA A 199 19.30 41.19 13.03
C ALA A 199 20.12 42.51 13.07
N GLU A 200 20.37 43.08 11.92
CA GLU A 200 21.06 44.36 11.78
C GLU A 200 20.06 45.43 11.33
N GLU A 201 20.26 46.67 11.79
CA GLU A 201 19.43 47.77 11.37
C GLU A 201 19.99 48.44 10.08
N ILE A 202 19.18 48.45 9.02
CA ILE A 202 19.50 49.12 7.76
C ILE A 202 18.39 50.12 7.44
N ALA A 203 18.70 51.41 7.38
CA ALA A 203 17.78 52.51 7.11
C ALA A 203 16.52 52.48 8.01
N GLY A 204 16.67 52.15 9.31
CA GLY A 204 15.56 52.07 10.28
C GLY A 204 14.74 50.79 10.20
N VAL A 205 15.19 49.79 9.45
CA VAL A 205 14.54 48.46 9.27
C VAL A 205 15.44 47.35 9.82
N ASN A 206 14.85 46.45 10.60
CA ASN A 206 15.55 45.27 11.07
C ASN A 206 15.72 44.27 9.94
N VAL A 207 16.93 43.96 9.52
CA VAL A 207 17.25 43.01 8.46
C VAL A 207 17.92 41.78 9.08
N LEU A 208 17.33 40.62 8.88
CA LEU A 208 17.91 39.34 9.25
C LEU A 208 18.10 38.49 8.00
N ALA A 209 19.34 38.16 7.68
CA ALA A 209 19.69 37.22 6.62
C ALA A 209 20.58 36.11 7.21
N ALA A 210 20.05 34.89 7.31
CA ALA A 210 20.76 33.79 7.93
C ALA A 210 20.65 32.50 7.11
N VAL A 211 21.76 31.73 7.13
CA VAL A 211 21.80 30.35 6.65
C VAL A 211 21.61 29.46 7.86
N VAL A 212 20.62 28.54 7.78
CA VAL A 212 20.26 27.65 8.89
C VAL A 212 20.29 26.20 8.44
N GLU A 213 20.74 25.30 9.31
CA GLU A 213 20.82 23.88 9.01
C GLU A 213 19.69 23.10 9.68
N GLY A 214 19.27 21.99 9.06
CA GLY A 214 18.28 21.07 9.62
C GLY A 214 16.81 21.52 9.52
N PHE A 215 16.54 22.63 8.83
CA PHE A 215 15.18 23.12 8.60
C PHE A 215 14.56 22.49 7.37
N ASN A 216 13.33 21.99 7.49
CA ASN A 216 12.50 21.69 6.33
C ASN A 216 11.77 22.97 5.83
N PRO A 217 11.22 22.98 4.60
CA PRO A 217 10.58 24.17 4.04
C PRO A 217 9.44 24.73 4.89
N LYS A 218 8.67 23.89 5.58
CA LYS A 218 7.60 24.30 6.47
C LYS A 218 8.15 25.01 7.71
N THR A 219 9.09 24.37 8.39
CA THR A 219 9.75 24.93 9.58
C THR A 219 10.46 26.25 9.27
N LEU A 220 11.13 26.33 8.10
CA LEU A 220 11.81 27.54 7.65
C LEU A 220 10.82 28.70 7.51
N ARG A 221 9.65 28.46 6.93
CA ARG A 221 8.59 29.44 6.77
C ARG A 221 8.00 29.88 8.11
N ASP A 222 7.67 28.92 8.98
CA ASP A 222 7.08 29.22 10.28
C ASP A 222 8.05 30.04 11.16
N THR A 223 9.34 29.73 11.11
CA THR A 223 10.39 30.48 11.79
C THR A 223 10.56 31.88 11.23
N ALA A 224 10.55 32.06 9.90
CA ALA A 224 10.63 33.37 9.28
C ALA A 224 9.43 34.24 9.65
N ASP A 225 8.23 33.70 9.76
CA ASP A 225 7.03 34.43 10.19
C ASP A 225 7.11 34.83 11.66
N GLN A 226 7.58 33.95 12.53
CA GLN A 226 7.81 34.28 13.96
C GLN A 226 8.86 35.36 14.13
N LEU A 227 9.98 35.30 13.41
CA LEU A 227 11.03 36.30 13.46
C LEU A 227 10.57 37.65 12.93
N LYS A 228 9.83 37.67 11.83
CA LYS A 228 9.20 38.89 11.30
C LYS A 228 8.30 39.59 12.32
N ASN A 229 7.46 38.80 13.04
CA ASN A 229 6.57 39.29 14.07
C ASN A 229 7.34 39.79 15.31
N LYS A 230 8.44 39.15 15.67
CA LYS A 230 9.28 39.49 16.83
C LYS A 230 10.12 40.76 16.57
N LEU A 231 10.61 40.94 15.36
CA LEU A 231 11.49 42.07 15.00
C LEU A 231 10.75 43.35 14.62
N GLY A 232 9.43 43.29 14.47
CA GLY A 232 8.61 44.46 14.11
C GLY A 232 8.77 44.86 12.64
N SER A 233 9.16 46.11 12.35
CA SER A 233 9.47 46.58 10.99
C SER A 233 10.73 45.86 10.50
N SER A 234 10.56 44.81 9.67
CA SER A 234 11.66 43.90 9.38
C SER A 234 11.56 43.22 8.02
N VAL A 235 12.74 42.84 7.53
CA VAL A 235 12.94 41.90 6.43
C VAL A 235 13.72 40.68 6.94
N VAL A 236 13.16 39.50 6.81
CA VAL A 236 13.74 38.25 7.27
C VAL A 236 14.00 37.33 6.07
N VAL A 237 15.21 36.88 5.90
CA VAL A 237 15.58 35.88 4.89
C VAL A 237 16.26 34.71 5.59
N LEU A 238 15.70 33.53 5.40
CA LEU A 238 16.30 32.29 5.87
C LEU A 238 16.57 31.38 4.66
N ILE A 239 17.76 30.80 4.66
CA ILE A 239 18.22 29.90 3.62
C ILE A 239 18.66 28.58 4.27
N THR A 240 18.27 27.46 3.72
CA THR A 240 18.71 26.13 4.16
C THR A 240 19.04 25.24 2.97
N ALA A 241 19.95 24.28 3.19
CA ALA A 241 20.20 23.21 2.23
C ALA A 241 19.94 21.86 2.89
N SER A 242 19.22 20.97 2.21
CA SER A 242 18.97 19.60 2.63
C SER A 242 18.94 18.69 1.41
N GLU A 243 19.66 17.60 1.46
CA GLU A 243 19.72 16.60 0.37
C GLU A 243 20.02 17.20 -1.02
N GLY A 244 20.92 18.20 -1.07
CA GLY A 244 21.30 18.87 -2.33
C GLY A 244 20.26 19.87 -2.86
N LYS A 245 19.16 20.12 -2.13
CA LYS A 245 18.16 21.12 -2.47
C LYS A 245 18.28 22.33 -1.55
N VAL A 246 18.27 23.53 -2.15
CA VAL A 246 18.23 24.80 -1.42
C VAL A 246 16.80 25.24 -1.24
N SER A 247 16.43 25.62 -0.04
CA SER A 247 15.14 26.26 0.27
C SER A 247 15.38 27.65 0.84
N ILE A 248 14.64 28.62 0.34
CA ILE A 248 14.74 30.03 0.69
C ILE A 248 13.36 30.50 1.14
N VAL A 249 13.30 31.25 2.21
CA VAL A 249 12.12 31.99 2.64
C VAL A 249 12.48 33.44 2.83
N ALA A 250 11.68 34.32 2.27
CA ALA A 250 11.75 35.78 2.50
C ALA A 250 10.44 36.25 3.13
N GLY A 251 10.51 36.91 4.28
CA GLY A 251 9.39 37.56 4.96
C GLY A 251 9.62 39.07 5.05
N VAL A 252 8.60 39.86 4.76
CA VAL A 252 8.63 41.33 4.81
C VAL A 252 7.46 41.80 5.66
N SER A 253 7.70 42.67 6.61
CA SER A 253 6.63 43.24 7.44
C SER A 253 5.69 44.12 6.58
N LYS A 254 4.42 44.22 7.00
CA LYS A 254 3.35 44.87 6.20
C LYS A 254 3.63 46.32 5.84
N ASP A 255 4.27 47.06 6.71
CA ASP A 255 4.67 48.44 6.52
C ASP A 255 5.73 48.64 5.43
N LEU A 256 6.52 47.61 5.13
CA LEU A 256 7.61 47.63 4.16
C LEU A 256 7.26 47.05 2.78
N VAL A 257 6.08 46.44 2.63
CA VAL A 257 5.66 45.78 1.37
C VAL A 257 5.62 46.73 0.18
N GLY A 258 5.39 48.04 0.42
CA GLY A 258 5.44 49.09 -0.61
C GLY A 258 6.84 49.38 -1.15
N LYS A 259 7.89 49.10 -0.37
CA LYS A 259 9.29 49.34 -0.74
C LYS A 259 10.00 48.03 -1.14
N VAL A 260 9.78 46.96 -0.41
CA VAL A 260 10.43 45.66 -0.61
C VAL A 260 9.35 44.58 -0.73
N LYS A 261 9.37 43.81 -1.81
CA LYS A 261 8.47 42.67 -1.98
C LYS A 261 9.25 41.36 -1.73
N ALA A 262 8.72 40.54 -0.85
CA ALA A 262 9.32 39.23 -0.51
C ALA A 262 9.51 38.32 -1.74
N GLY A 263 8.59 38.38 -2.72
CA GLY A 263 8.69 37.61 -3.96
C GLY A 263 9.88 38.03 -4.84
N GLU A 264 10.18 39.31 -4.94
CA GLU A 264 11.35 39.84 -5.70
C GLU A 264 12.66 39.43 -5.01
N LEU A 265 12.71 39.57 -3.68
CA LEU A 265 13.87 39.18 -2.88
C LEU A 265 14.15 37.69 -2.95
N ALA A 266 13.12 36.88 -2.75
CA ALA A 266 13.26 35.40 -2.83
C ALA A 266 13.71 34.93 -4.23
N ASN A 267 13.19 35.56 -5.30
CA ASN A 267 13.57 35.24 -6.66
C ASN A 267 15.02 35.68 -6.99
N MET A 268 15.43 36.86 -6.52
CA MET A 268 16.80 37.33 -6.68
C MET A 268 17.82 36.37 -6.07
N ILE A 269 17.53 35.84 -4.88
CA ILE A 269 18.38 34.85 -4.21
C ILE A 269 18.33 33.49 -4.94
N ALA A 270 17.14 33.07 -5.34
CA ALA A 270 16.94 31.77 -6.00
C ALA A 270 17.69 31.67 -7.33
N MET A 271 17.72 32.75 -8.12
CA MET A 271 18.48 32.75 -9.38
C MET A 271 19.97 32.49 -9.19
N GLN A 272 20.56 32.92 -8.07
CA GLN A 272 21.98 32.71 -7.75
C GLN A 272 22.28 31.27 -7.31
N VAL A 273 21.28 30.54 -6.83
CA VAL A 273 21.40 29.13 -6.41
C VAL A 273 20.78 28.16 -7.42
N GLY A 274 20.65 28.57 -8.68
CA GLY A 274 20.18 27.73 -9.76
C GLY A 274 18.68 27.38 -9.66
N GLY A 275 17.85 28.32 -9.21
CA GLY A 275 16.45 28.10 -9.00
C GLY A 275 15.53 29.25 -9.41
N LYS A 276 14.28 29.18 -9.02
CA LYS A 276 13.25 30.20 -9.21
C LYS A 276 12.39 30.27 -7.97
N GLY A 277 11.79 31.43 -7.72
CA GLY A 277 10.90 31.63 -6.61
C GLY A 277 9.88 32.72 -6.86
N GLY A 278 8.95 32.82 -5.95
CA GLY A 278 7.91 33.82 -5.95
C GLY A 278 6.96 33.62 -4.78
N GLY A 279 6.01 34.49 -4.63
CA GLY A 279 5.04 34.40 -3.55
C GLY A 279 4.32 35.72 -3.36
N ARG A 280 3.67 35.83 -2.21
CA ARG A 280 2.99 37.07 -1.81
C ARG A 280 4.01 38.15 -1.48
N PRO A 281 3.61 39.45 -1.53
CA PRO A 281 4.51 40.55 -1.22
C PRO A 281 5.08 40.52 0.21
N ASP A 282 4.35 39.92 1.18
CA ASP A 282 4.71 39.83 2.59
C ASP A 282 5.46 38.52 2.97
N MET A 283 5.34 37.49 2.13
CA MET A 283 5.97 36.17 2.37
C MET A 283 6.14 35.42 1.07
N ALA A 284 7.34 34.99 0.76
CA ALA A 284 7.67 34.26 -0.43
C ALA A 284 8.61 33.07 -0.13
N MET A 285 8.49 32.04 -0.94
CA MET A 285 9.37 30.88 -0.88
C MET A 285 10.01 30.64 -2.25
N ALA A 286 11.24 30.19 -2.22
CA ALA A 286 11.98 29.84 -3.41
C ALA A 286 12.82 28.59 -3.17
N GLY A 287 13.25 27.95 -4.24
CA GLY A 287 14.15 26.80 -4.19
C GLY A 287 15.28 26.93 -5.19
N GLY A 288 16.33 26.13 -4.98
CA GLY A 288 17.47 26.03 -5.89
C GLY A 288 18.13 24.66 -5.78
N SER A 289 19.11 24.42 -6.64
CA SER A 289 19.86 23.16 -6.69
C SER A 289 21.36 23.31 -6.42
N ASP A 290 21.86 24.55 -6.30
CA ASP A 290 23.28 24.83 -6.06
C ASP A 290 23.50 25.31 -4.62
N ALA A 291 23.79 24.36 -3.73
CA ALA A 291 24.09 24.65 -2.34
C ALA A 291 25.46 25.36 -2.17
N ALA A 292 26.40 25.20 -3.10
CA ALA A 292 27.72 25.84 -3.03
C ALA A 292 27.61 27.36 -3.25
N ALA A 293 26.59 27.83 -3.96
CA ALA A 293 26.34 29.25 -4.20
C ALA A 293 25.68 30.00 -3.03
N ILE A 294 25.21 29.28 -1.96
CA ILE A 294 24.52 29.90 -0.82
C ILE A 294 25.31 31.04 -0.16
N PRO A 295 26.62 30.93 0.13
CA PRO A 295 27.35 32.03 0.76
C PRO A 295 27.32 33.32 -0.07
N GLY A 296 27.50 33.21 -1.39
CA GLY A 296 27.45 34.34 -2.31
C GLY A 296 26.05 34.95 -2.38
N ALA A 297 25.02 34.10 -2.48
CA ALA A 297 23.62 34.54 -2.50
C ALA A 297 23.22 35.22 -1.19
N ALA A 298 23.64 34.71 -0.04
CA ALA A 298 23.40 35.33 1.25
C ALA A 298 24.09 36.73 1.37
N ALA A 299 25.33 36.84 0.90
CA ALA A 299 26.05 38.10 0.91
C ALA A 299 25.43 39.17 0.03
N SER A 300 24.72 38.83 -1.03
CA SER A 300 24.04 39.76 -1.94
C SER A 300 22.77 40.38 -1.35
N ILE A 301 22.23 39.83 -0.27
CA ILE A 301 20.94 40.29 0.32
C ILE A 301 21.04 41.69 0.90
N LYS A 302 22.08 41.98 1.71
CA LYS A 302 22.24 43.29 2.36
C LYS A 302 22.43 44.42 1.37
N PRO A 303 23.35 44.35 0.36
CA PRO A 303 23.50 45.38 -0.67
C PRO A 303 22.18 45.64 -1.42
N TRP A 304 21.47 44.61 -1.80
CA TRP A 304 20.20 44.73 -2.50
C TRP A 304 19.15 45.41 -1.66
N LEU A 305 19.04 45.08 -0.37
CA LEU A 305 18.08 45.70 0.56
C LEU A 305 18.46 47.16 0.85
N THR A 306 19.75 47.47 0.96
CA THR A 306 20.20 48.86 1.16
C THR A 306 19.75 49.76 0.01
N GLU A 307 19.93 49.29 -1.24
CA GLU A 307 19.50 50.02 -2.43
C GLU A 307 17.96 50.27 -2.43
N LYS A 308 17.20 49.22 -2.09
CA LYS A 308 15.72 49.29 -2.10
C LYS A 308 15.11 50.09 -0.96
N LEU A 309 15.78 50.19 0.19
CA LEU A 309 15.26 50.92 1.37
C LEU A 309 15.68 52.38 1.37
N GLN A 310 16.77 52.77 0.68
CA GLN A 310 17.27 54.12 0.58
C GLN A 310 16.75 54.90 -0.65
N GLY A 311 16.26 54.21 -1.67
CA GLY A 311 15.63 54.75 -2.84
C GLY A 311 14.12 54.83 -2.65
#